data_45f6f8d18bfd76a800fdaec518167ef6
#
_entry.id   45f6f8d18bfd76a800fdaec518167ef6
#
_cell.length_a   1.000
_cell.length_b   1.000
_cell.length_c   1.000
_cell.angle_alpha   90.00
_cell.angle_beta   90.00
_cell.angle_gamma   90.00
#
_symmetry.space_group_name_H-M   'P 1'
#
loop_
_entity.id
_entity.type
_entity.pdbx_description
1 polymer ?
#
loop_
_entity_poly.entity_id
_entity_poly.type
_entity_poly.pdbx_seq_one_letter_code
_entity_poly.pdbx_strand_id
1 'polypeptide(L)' 'MSKVPAATHTLAILRLLMTTDAPISAARIATQLRLPRSTTYQLLKVMVDAGFVMHLKSHRT' A
#
# COMPACT_ATOMS: atom_id res chain seq x y z
N MET A 1 -22.13 11.53 0.73
CA MET A 1 -20.92 11.15 0.14
C MET A 1 -20.61 9.70 0.33
N SER A 2 -20.42 9.04 -0.72
CA SER A 2 -20.14 7.62 -0.63
C SER A 2 -18.67 7.40 -0.31
N LYS A 3 -18.42 6.30 0.34
CA LYS A 3 -17.09 5.94 0.69
C LYS A 3 -16.85 4.50 0.37
N VAL A 4 -15.77 4.26 -0.29
CA VAL A 4 -15.32 2.91 -0.55
C VAL A 4 -13.98 2.80 0.15
N PRO A 5 -13.96 2.27 1.37
CA PRO A 5 -12.73 2.29 2.17
C PRO A 5 -11.55 1.66 1.43
N ALA A 6 -11.78 0.56 0.73
CA ALA A 6 -10.69 -0.08 0.02
C ALA A 6 -10.09 0.84 -1.05
N ALA A 7 -10.96 1.52 -1.79
CA ALA A 7 -10.47 2.43 -2.82
C ALA A 7 -9.71 3.60 -2.20
N THR A 8 -10.24 4.16 -1.13
CA THR A 8 -9.59 5.26 -0.44
C THR A 8 -8.22 4.84 0.07
N HIS A 9 -8.15 3.65 0.67
CA HIS A 9 -6.88 3.17 1.21
C HIS A 9 -5.89 2.88 0.09
N THR A 10 -6.36 2.33 -1.02
CA THR A 10 -5.49 2.05 -2.15
C THR A 10 -4.87 3.32 -2.69
N LEU A 11 -5.68 4.36 -2.83
CA LEU A 11 -5.17 5.64 -3.31
C LEU A 11 -4.18 6.25 -2.34
N ALA A 12 -4.43 6.09 -1.03
CA ALA A 12 -3.49 6.60 -0.03
C ALA A 12 -2.16 5.87 -0.11
N ILE A 13 -2.19 4.56 -0.33
CA ILE A 13 -0.97 3.79 -0.50
C ILE A 13 -0.22 4.27 -1.74
N LEU A 14 -0.94 4.43 -2.83
CA LEU A 14 -0.31 4.87 -4.07
C LEU A 14 0.35 6.23 -3.90
N ARG A 15 -0.35 7.16 -3.25
CA ARG A 15 0.19 8.49 -3.02
C ARG A 15 1.47 8.41 -2.20
N LEU A 16 1.46 7.59 -1.14
CA LEU A 16 2.64 7.43 -0.30
C LEU A 16 3.81 6.91 -1.11
N LEU A 17 3.55 5.92 -1.95
CA LEU A 17 4.62 5.34 -2.77
C LEU A 17 5.16 6.34 -3.77
N MET A 18 4.31 7.20 -4.29
CA MET A 18 4.75 8.19 -5.27
C MET A 18 5.61 9.27 -4.65
N THR A 19 5.50 9.48 -3.35
CA THR A 19 6.27 10.51 -2.66
C THR A 19 7.46 9.94 -1.91
N THR A 20 7.69 8.65 -2.03
CA THR A 20 8.77 7.98 -1.33
C THR A 20 9.89 7.68 -2.32
N ASP A 21 11.11 8.08 -1.98
CA ASP A 21 12.25 7.89 -2.87
C ASP A 21 12.90 6.52 -2.72
N ALA A 22 12.65 5.85 -1.62
CA ALA A 22 13.30 4.58 -1.32
C ALA A 22 12.25 3.50 -1.11
N PRO A 23 12.64 2.24 -1.26
CA PRO A 23 11.72 1.15 -0.98
C PRO A 23 11.18 1.24 0.43
N ILE A 24 9.93 0.89 0.60
CA ILE A 24 9.27 0.96 1.89
C ILE A 24 8.56 -0.37 2.12
N SER A 25 8.59 -0.85 3.35
CA SER A 25 7.97 -2.12 3.68
C SER A 25 6.47 -1.97 3.82
N ALA A 26 5.75 -3.07 3.62
CA ALA A 26 4.31 -3.05 3.80
C ALA A 26 3.94 -2.72 5.23
N ALA A 27 4.74 -3.20 6.18
CA ALA A 27 4.47 -2.91 7.58
C ALA A 27 4.57 -1.41 7.85
N ARG A 28 5.54 -0.76 7.22
CA ARG A 28 5.69 0.67 7.39
C ARG A 28 4.53 1.44 6.77
N ILE A 29 4.09 0.99 5.61
CA ILE A 29 2.92 1.59 4.97
C ILE A 29 1.72 1.49 5.89
N ALA A 30 1.49 0.31 6.47
CA ALA A 30 0.38 0.11 7.37
C ALA A 30 0.46 1.06 8.55
N THR A 31 1.64 1.20 9.12
CA THR A 31 1.84 2.08 10.27
C THR A 31 1.58 3.54 9.91
N GLN A 32 2.12 3.98 8.80
CA GLN A 32 1.97 5.38 8.42
C GLN A 32 0.53 5.74 8.07
N LEU A 33 -0.18 4.82 7.47
CA LEU A 33 -1.55 5.07 7.07
C LEU A 33 -2.57 4.60 8.10
N ARG A 34 -2.09 4.03 9.20
CA ARG A 34 -2.94 3.53 10.28
C ARG A 34 -3.92 2.49 9.78
N LEU A 35 -3.41 1.58 8.97
CA LEU A 35 -4.22 0.50 8.43
C LEU A 35 -3.82 -0.81 9.08
N PRO A 36 -4.77 -1.75 9.20
CA PRO A 36 -4.40 -3.09 9.63
C PRO A 36 -3.42 -3.69 8.65
N ARG A 37 -2.47 -4.48 9.13
CA ARG A 37 -1.49 -5.11 8.28
C ARG A 37 -2.13 -5.99 7.23
N SER A 38 -3.12 -6.78 7.63
CA SER A 38 -3.76 -7.69 6.68
C SER A 38 -4.41 -6.92 5.55
N THR A 39 -5.07 -5.81 5.88
CA THR A 39 -5.69 -4.97 4.86
C THR A 39 -4.64 -4.41 3.92
N THR A 40 -3.53 -3.93 4.48
CA THR A 40 -2.46 -3.36 3.67
C THR A 40 -1.89 -4.39 2.72
N TYR A 41 -1.61 -5.59 3.21
CA TYR A 41 -1.06 -6.65 2.37
C TYR A 41 -2.02 -7.02 1.25
N GLN A 42 -3.31 -7.11 1.56
CA GLN A 42 -4.30 -7.45 0.55
C GLN A 42 -4.37 -6.40 -0.54
N LEU A 43 -4.35 -5.13 -0.14
CA LEU A 43 -4.41 -4.05 -1.12
C LEU A 43 -3.17 -4.02 -1.99
N LEU A 44 -2.00 -4.21 -1.37
CA LEU A 44 -0.76 -4.22 -2.12
C LEU A 44 -0.74 -5.38 -3.11
N LYS A 45 -1.23 -6.54 -2.70
CA LYS A 45 -1.27 -7.68 -3.60
C LYS A 45 -2.15 -7.38 -4.81
N VAL A 46 -3.30 -6.78 -4.59
CA VAL A 46 -4.19 -6.42 -5.69
C VAL A 46 -3.50 -5.44 -6.62
N MET A 47 -2.79 -4.47 -6.07
CA MET A 47 -2.09 -3.48 -6.89
C MET A 47 -1.01 -4.12 -7.73
N VAL A 48 -0.23 -5.02 -7.14
CA VAL A 48 0.81 -5.72 -7.89
C VAL A 48 0.19 -6.60 -8.97
N ASP A 49 -0.87 -7.32 -8.62
CA ASP A 49 -1.53 -8.19 -9.59
C ASP A 49 -2.12 -7.39 -10.74
N ALA A 50 -2.49 -6.15 -10.50
CA ALA A 50 -3.03 -5.30 -11.54
C ALA A 50 -1.96 -4.67 -12.40
N GLY A 51 -0.70 -4.95 -12.11
CA GLY A 51 0.39 -4.46 -12.93
C GLY A 51 1.06 -3.19 -12.43
N PHE A 52 0.72 -2.74 -11.24
CA PHE A 52 1.39 -1.57 -10.69
C PHE A 52 2.73 -1.98 -10.13
N VAL A 53 3.77 -1.27 -10.55
CA VAL A 53 5.11 -1.52 -10.05
C VAL A 53 5.31 -0.69 -8.79
N MET A 54 5.72 -1.36 -7.73
CA MET A 54 5.89 -0.68 -6.47
C MET A 54 7.28 -0.92 -5.91
N HIS A 55 7.80 0.09 -5.26
CA HIS A 55 9.10 0.01 -4.61
C HIS A 55 8.90 -0.51 -3.20
N LEU A 56 8.60 -1.79 -3.10
CA LEU A 56 8.40 -2.41 -1.82
C LEU A 56 9.69 -3.03 -1.33
N LYS A 57 9.92 -2.90 -0.03
CA LYS A 57 11.04 -3.57 0.59
C LYS A 57 10.62 -5.00 0.81
N SER A 58 11.28 -5.83 0.18
CA SER A 58 10.96 -7.23 0.19
C SER A 58 11.21 -7.87 1.53
N HIS A 59 10.97 -8.64 1.52
CA HIS A 59 11.12 -9.37 2.15
C HIS A 59 10.79 -10.42 2.56
N ARG A 60 11.02 -10.68 2.29
CA ARG A 60 10.79 -11.55 2.32
C ARG A 60 10.47 -11.64 2.95
N THR A 61 10.46 -11.26 2.93
CA THR A 61 10.11 -11.29 3.38
C THR A 61 9.70 -11.33 3.67
#